data_c9c73dffa9aeff3a104204c7be6a9236
#
_entry.id   c9c73dffa9aeff3a104204c7be6a9236
#
_cell.length_a   1.000
_cell.length_b   1.000
_cell.length_c   1.000
_cell.angle_alpha   90.00
_cell.angle_beta   90.00
_cell.angle_gamma   90.00
#
_symmetry.space_group_name_H-M   'P 1'
#
loop_
_entity.id
_entity.type
_entity.pdbx_description
1 polymer ?
#
loop_
_entity_poly.entity_id
_entity_poly.type
_entity_poly.pdbx_seq_one_letter_code
_entity_poly.pdbx_strand_id
1 'polypeptide(L)'
;QHAAEAQYLSISSLARECQVAEATVFRFCRALGFEGYHEMRIALAQANATGVLVNQQEPAPDADTATLCEHASALFMTAINGTQNALSPQAVEQAVALLHSARQVFCMGQGGSMAAANEICARFACITNKFRAVADSHMQVMAASLMTEQDVVLFVSYSGATRDLMETLRTAKANGAKVILITHYEDSPGAKLADLVLLCGAQESPLDSGSIPIKVAVLYVAEVLVLRYILDDKPGSTEAQERTTEALAVKLL
;
A
#
# COMPACT_ATOMS: atom_id res chain seq x y z
N GLN A 1 28.42 -7.26 2.42
CA GLN A 1 28.14 -8.08 1.22
C GLN A 1 26.73 -7.86 0.65
N HIS A 2 25.75 -7.42 1.46
CA HIS A 2 24.34 -7.24 1.05
C HIS A 2 23.83 -5.79 1.17
N ALA A 3 24.73 -4.80 1.09
CA ALA A 3 24.36 -3.39 1.24
C ALA A 3 23.35 -2.90 0.19
N ALA A 4 23.43 -3.42 -1.04
CA ALA A 4 22.53 -3.07 -2.12
C ALA A 4 21.10 -3.57 -1.85
N GLU A 5 20.94 -4.70 -1.19
CA GLU A 5 19.63 -5.29 -0.83
C GLU A 5 19.07 -4.65 0.45
N ALA A 6 19.94 -4.34 1.43
CA ALA A 6 19.53 -3.81 2.72
C ALA A 6 18.74 -2.49 2.65
N GLN A 7 19.00 -1.65 1.62
CA GLN A 7 18.26 -0.41 1.41
C GLN A 7 16.75 -0.64 1.13
N TYR A 8 16.37 -1.82 0.63
CA TYR A 8 14.98 -2.17 0.32
C TYR A 8 14.27 -2.90 1.47
N LEU A 9 15.00 -3.32 2.51
CA LEU A 9 14.41 -4.02 3.65
C LEU A 9 13.66 -3.06 4.58
N SER A 10 12.66 -3.58 5.27
CA SER A 10 12.09 -2.91 6.45
C SER A 10 13.01 -3.12 7.66
N ILE A 11 12.84 -2.34 8.73
CA ILE A 11 13.58 -2.57 9.97
C ILE A 11 13.31 -3.98 10.53
N SER A 12 12.06 -4.46 10.39
CA SER A 12 11.66 -5.79 10.82
C SER A 12 12.32 -6.90 10.00
N SER A 13 12.36 -6.72 8.67
CA SER A 13 13.01 -7.68 7.77
C SER A 13 14.52 -7.74 8.00
N LEU A 14 15.17 -6.58 8.15
CA LEU A 14 16.60 -6.54 8.46
C LEU A 14 16.90 -7.17 9.83
N ALA A 15 16.09 -6.89 10.85
CA ALA A 15 16.25 -7.47 12.18
C ALA A 15 16.12 -9.00 12.14
N ARG A 16 15.16 -9.52 11.37
CA ARG A 16 14.99 -10.96 11.17
C ARG A 16 16.18 -11.59 10.45
N GLU A 17 16.64 -11.01 9.34
CA GLU A 17 17.81 -11.53 8.61
C GLU A 17 19.08 -11.51 9.47
N CYS A 18 19.26 -10.48 10.29
CA CYS A 18 20.35 -10.39 11.23
C CYS A 18 20.14 -11.19 12.52
N GLN A 19 18.97 -11.83 12.71
CA GLN A 19 18.60 -12.56 13.92
C GLN A 19 18.70 -11.73 15.20
N VAL A 20 18.33 -10.46 15.14
CA VAL A 20 18.32 -9.51 16.26
C VAL A 20 16.97 -8.85 16.45
N ALA A 21 16.74 -8.18 17.58
CA ALA A 21 15.54 -7.39 17.78
C ALA A 21 15.61 -6.06 17.00
N GLU A 22 14.48 -5.51 16.56
CA GLU A 22 14.38 -4.21 15.89
C GLU A 22 15.04 -3.08 16.70
N ALA A 23 14.90 -3.12 18.03
CA ALA A 23 15.58 -2.18 18.93
C ALA A 23 17.11 -2.24 18.81
N THR A 24 17.68 -3.39 18.46
CA THR A 24 19.12 -3.55 18.22
C THR A 24 19.52 -2.89 16.91
N VAL A 25 18.72 -3.05 15.85
CA VAL A 25 18.92 -2.36 14.57
C VAL A 25 18.83 -0.84 14.77
N PHE A 26 17.83 -0.37 15.52
CA PHE A 26 17.69 1.05 15.83
C PHE A 26 18.90 1.60 16.57
N ARG A 27 19.38 0.91 17.62
CA ARG A 27 20.61 1.29 18.37
C ARG A 27 21.83 1.29 17.49
N PHE A 28 21.95 0.33 16.57
CA PHE A 28 23.03 0.30 15.59
C PHE A 28 23.03 1.55 14.70
N CYS A 29 21.86 1.95 14.17
CA CYS A 29 21.74 3.18 13.38
C CYS A 29 22.17 4.41 14.19
N ARG A 30 21.75 4.49 15.45
CA ARG A 30 22.17 5.59 16.37
C ARG A 30 23.66 5.58 16.64
N ALA A 31 24.28 4.42 16.79
CA ALA A 31 25.73 4.28 17.00
C ALA A 31 26.55 4.72 15.77
N LEU A 32 25.97 4.62 14.57
CA LEU A 32 26.54 5.12 13.32
C LEU A 32 26.30 6.62 13.08
N GLY A 33 25.59 7.32 13.99
CA GLY A 33 25.30 8.74 13.90
C GLY A 33 23.99 9.10 13.20
N PHE A 34 23.19 8.12 12.80
CA PHE A 34 21.86 8.35 12.19
C PHE A 34 20.79 8.54 13.26
N GLU A 35 19.77 9.36 12.99
CA GLU A 35 18.61 9.52 13.87
C GLU A 35 17.75 8.25 13.99
N GLY A 36 17.84 7.36 12.99
CA GLY A 36 17.12 6.10 12.98
C GLY A 36 17.34 5.31 11.71
N TYR A 37 16.58 4.22 11.57
CA TYR A 37 16.71 3.30 10.44
C TYR A 37 16.38 3.94 9.08
N HIS A 38 15.40 4.84 9.05
CA HIS A 38 15.00 5.51 7.80
C HIS A 38 16.15 6.37 7.23
N GLU A 39 16.80 7.17 8.07
CA GLU A 39 17.95 8.00 7.66
C GLU A 39 19.13 7.14 7.20
N MET A 40 19.41 6.05 7.92
CA MET A 40 20.45 5.10 7.50
C MET A 40 20.12 4.49 6.12
N ARG A 41 18.85 4.14 5.84
CA ARG A 41 18.44 3.62 4.52
C ARG A 41 18.67 4.63 3.41
N ILE A 42 18.33 5.91 3.65
CA ILE A 42 18.58 6.99 2.67
C ILE A 42 20.08 7.11 2.40
N ALA A 43 20.91 7.17 3.44
CA ALA A 43 22.36 7.25 3.29
C ALA A 43 22.93 6.03 2.54
N LEU A 44 22.39 4.83 2.80
CA LEU A 44 22.77 3.61 2.10
C LEU A 44 22.36 3.65 0.63
N ALA A 45 21.16 4.13 0.32
CA ALA A 45 20.69 4.30 -1.05
C ALA A 45 21.54 5.32 -1.82
N GLN A 46 21.91 6.45 -1.19
CA GLN A 46 22.81 7.44 -1.77
C GLN A 46 24.21 6.85 -2.05
N ALA A 47 24.77 6.09 -1.11
CA ALA A 47 26.06 5.43 -1.29
C ALA A 47 26.00 4.38 -2.43
N ASN A 48 24.91 3.65 -2.56
CA ASN A 48 24.73 2.67 -3.61
C ASN A 48 24.51 3.34 -4.99
N ALA A 49 23.84 4.49 -5.06
CA ALA A 49 23.63 5.25 -6.29
C ALA A 49 24.93 5.83 -6.87
N THR A 50 25.90 6.16 -6.00
CA THR A 50 27.24 6.62 -6.42
C THR A 50 28.21 5.49 -6.78
N GLY A 51 27.89 4.25 -6.43
CA GLY A 51 28.69 3.05 -6.66
C GLY A 51 27.91 1.96 -7.37
N VAL A 52 27.67 2.16 -8.68
CA VAL A 52 27.33 1.12 -9.67
C VAL A 52 26.81 -0.22 -9.09
N LEU A 53 25.54 -0.35 -8.77
CA LEU A 53 24.82 -1.63 -8.73
C LEU A 53 23.30 -1.38 -8.63
N VAL A 54 22.72 -0.73 -9.63
CA VAL A 54 21.26 -0.76 -9.81
C VAL A 54 20.98 -1.77 -10.92
N ASN A 55 20.36 -2.88 -10.58
CA ASN A 55 19.88 -3.88 -11.53
C ASN A 55 18.66 -3.42 -12.36
N GLN A 56 18.33 -2.13 -12.30
CA GLN A 56 17.49 -1.46 -13.29
C GLN A 56 18.37 -0.36 -13.87
N GLN A 57 18.79 -0.56 -15.12
CA GLN A 57 19.54 0.44 -15.85
C GLN A 57 18.69 1.71 -15.89
N GLU A 58 19.07 2.72 -15.10
CA GLU A 58 18.50 4.05 -15.27
C GLU A 58 18.77 4.48 -16.73
N PRO A 59 17.81 5.11 -17.38
CA PRO A 59 18.03 5.63 -18.72
C PRO A 59 19.25 6.55 -18.72
N ALA A 60 20.05 6.49 -19.78
CA ALA A 60 21.18 7.38 -19.94
C ALA A 60 20.71 8.87 -19.88
N PRO A 61 21.53 9.80 -19.38
CA PRO A 61 21.11 11.21 -19.26
C PRO A 61 20.70 11.86 -20.59
N ASP A 62 21.13 11.29 -21.72
CA ASP A 62 20.84 11.70 -23.10
C ASP A 62 19.82 10.79 -23.79
N ALA A 63 19.14 9.89 -23.03
CA ALA A 63 18.12 9.01 -23.58
C ALA A 63 16.99 9.83 -24.24
N ASP A 64 16.55 9.40 -25.40
CA ASP A 64 15.41 10.01 -26.07
C ASP A 64 14.07 9.64 -25.40
N THR A 65 13.02 10.38 -25.74
CA THR A 65 11.69 10.18 -25.15
C THR A 65 11.12 8.77 -25.43
N ALA A 66 11.45 8.15 -26.56
CA ALA A 66 11.00 6.80 -26.86
C ALA A 66 11.58 5.79 -25.86
N THR A 67 12.88 5.87 -25.62
CA THR A 67 13.58 5.07 -24.60
C THR A 67 12.98 5.28 -23.20
N LEU A 68 12.62 6.52 -22.82
CA LEU A 68 11.96 6.80 -21.54
C LEU A 68 10.58 6.15 -21.47
N CYS A 69 9.80 6.15 -22.55
CA CYS A 69 8.50 5.46 -22.61
C CYS A 69 8.65 3.94 -22.42
N GLU A 70 9.63 3.34 -23.08
CA GLU A 70 9.91 1.90 -22.93
C GLU A 70 10.33 1.56 -21.49
N HIS A 71 11.21 2.38 -20.93
CA HIS A 71 11.64 2.21 -19.53
C HIS A 71 10.47 2.31 -18.54
N ALA A 72 9.61 3.33 -18.68
CA ALA A 72 8.42 3.48 -17.85
C ALA A 72 7.48 2.27 -17.96
N SER A 73 7.27 1.76 -19.17
CA SER A 73 6.47 0.55 -19.43
C SER A 73 7.06 -0.67 -18.72
N ALA A 74 8.37 -0.85 -18.80
CA ALA A 74 9.08 -1.96 -18.14
C ALA A 74 8.94 -1.88 -16.59
N LEU A 75 9.05 -0.69 -16.02
CA LEU A 75 8.84 -0.47 -14.58
C LEU A 75 7.42 -0.86 -14.14
N PHE A 76 6.40 -0.47 -14.91
CA PHE A 76 5.01 -0.78 -14.58
C PHE A 76 4.73 -2.28 -14.72
N MET A 77 5.22 -2.92 -15.78
CA MET A 77 5.07 -4.36 -15.96
C MET A 77 5.76 -5.15 -14.84
N THR A 78 6.94 -4.70 -14.40
CA THR A 78 7.65 -5.31 -13.28
C THR A 78 6.83 -5.18 -11.98
N ALA A 79 6.24 -4.01 -11.72
CA ALA A 79 5.40 -3.77 -10.56
C ALA A 79 4.13 -4.64 -10.57
N ILE A 80 3.47 -4.77 -11.71
CA ILE A 80 2.28 -5.61 -11.90
C ILE A 80 2.63 -7.08 -11.69
N ASN A 81 3.64 -7.59 -12.39
CA ASN A 81 4.04 -9.00 -12.32
C ASN A 81 4.51 -9.38 -10.90
N GLY A 82 5.29 -8.51 -10.25
CA GLY A 82 5.71 -8.70 -8.88
C GLY A 82 4.52 -8.75 -7.91
N THR A 83 3.52 -7.91 -8.12
CA THR A 83 2.29 -7.90 -7.30
C THR A 83 1.45 -9.14 -7.55
N GLN A 84 1.27 -9.55 -8.80
CA GLN A 84 0.55 -10.79 -9.16
C GLN A 84 1.17 -12.01 -8.47
N ASN A 85 2.50 -12.08 -8.40
CA ASN A 85 3.19 -13.20 -7.76
C ASN A 85 3.12 -13.17 -6.22
N ALA A 86 3.03 -11.97 -5.61
CA ALA A 86 3.01 -11.80 -4.16
C ALA A 86 1.58 -11.86 -3.57
N LEU A 87 0.57 -11.49 -4.35
CA LEU A 87 -0.81 -11.41 -3.90
C LEU A 87 -1.44 -12.80 -3.78
N SER A 88 -1.82 -13.18 -2.57
CA SER A 88 -2.52 -14.44 -2.32
C SER A 88 -3.98 -14.38 -2.79
N PRO A 89 -4.43 -15.28 -3.69
CA PRO A 89 -5.84 -15.36 -4.07
C PRO A 89 -6.78 -15.60 -2.88
N GLN A 90 -6.36 -16.41 -1.92
CA GLN A 90 -7.14 -16.67 -0.70
C GLN A 90 -7.29 -15.39 0.16
N ALA A 91 -6.24 -14.58 0.27
CA ALA A 91 -6.30 -13.31 0.99
C ALA A 91 -7.27 -12.34 0.29
N VAL A 92 -7.31 -12.32 -1.04
CA VAL A 92 -8.29 -11.53 -1.81
C VAL A 92 -9.72 -11.98 -1.50
N GLU A 93 -10.01 -13.26 -1.51
CA GLU A 93 -11.34 -13.81 -1.19
C GLU A 93 -11.77 -13.43 0.23
N GLN A 94 -10.89 -13.56 1.21
CA GLN A 94 -11.14 -13.17 2.59
C GLN A 94 -11.37 -11.65 2.72
N ALA A 95 -10.58 -10.84 2.01
CA ALA A 95 -10.76 -9.39 1.98
C ALA A 95 -12.13 -9.02 1.45
N VAL A 96 -12.52 -9.58 0.31
CA VAL A 96 -13.81 -9.28 -0.32
C VAL A 96 -14.98 -9.72 0.57
N ALA A 97 -14.88 -10.85 1.25
CA ALA A 97 -15.87 -11.27 2.24
C ALA A 97 -16.04 -10.24 3.39
N LEU A 98 -14.92 -9.71 3.91
CA LEU A 98 -14.95 -8.64 4.92
C LEU A 98 -15.58 -7.36 4.35
N LEU A 99 -15.23 -6.95 3.12
CA LEU A 99 -15.78 -5.77 2.47
C LEU A 99 -17.30 -5.89 2.22
N HIS A 100 -17.79 -7.06 1.82
CA HIS A 100 -19.22 -7.32 1.66
C HIS A 100 -19.99 -7.26 2.97
N SER A 101 -19.46 -7.82 4.05
CA SER A 101 -20.11 -7.84 5.36
C SER A 101 -20.05 -6.49 6.08
N ALA A 102 -19.14 -5.61 5.70
CA ALA A 102 -18.93 -4.33 6.35
C ALA A 102 -20.14 -3.40 6.24
N ARG A 103 -20.45 -2.69 7.33
CA ARG A 103 -21.36 -1.54 7.35
C ARG A 103 -20.74 -0.34 6.63
N GLN A 104 -19.47 -0.04 6.97
CA GLN A 104 -18.66 1.01 6.34
C GLN A 104 -17.23 0.51 6.14
N VAL A 105 -16.61 0.94 5.04
CA VAL A 105 -15.19 0.70 4.74
C VAL A 105 -14.48 2.06 4.68
N PHE A 106 -13.48 2.23 5.54
CA PHE A 106 -12.70 3.46 5.60
C PHE A 106 -11.38 3.25 4.85
N CYS A 107 -11.25 3.88 3.68
CA CYS A 107 -10.03 3.89 2.88
C CYS A 107 -9.08 4.95 3.43
N MET A 108 -7.92 4.54 3.88
CA MET A 108 -6.94 5.38 4.56
C MET A 108 -5.53 5.15 4.01
N GLY A 109 -4.67 6.12 4.20
CA GLY A 109 -3.26 6.08 3.82
C GLY A 109 -2.59 7.40 4.16
N GLN A 110 -1.28 7.51 3.92
CA GLN A 110 -0.52 8.74 4.16
C GLN A 110 0.23 9.14 2.89
N GLY A 111 0.34 10.45 2.64
CA GLY A 111 1.08 10.97 1.51
C GLY A 111 0.64 10.34 0.17
N GLY A 112 1.58 9.79 -0.58
CA GLY A 112 1.31 9.13 -1.86
C GLY A 112 0.39 7.91 -1.76
N SER A 113 0.38 7.19 -0.63
CA SER A 113 -0.52 6.07 -0.38
C SER A 113 -1.98 6.51 -0.23
N MET A 114 -2.22 7.75 0.24
CA MET A 114 -3.58 8.29 0.32
C MET A 114 -4.18 8.51 -1.07
N ALA A 115 -3.37 8.88 -2.07
CA ALA A 115 -3.84 8.99 -3.45
C ALA A 115 -4.40 7.64 -3.96
N ALA A 116 -3.69 6.54 -3.69
CA ALA A 116 -4.18 5.20 -4.04
C ALA A 116 -5.43 4.80 -3.23
N ALA A 117 -5.49 5.13 -1.94
CA ALA A 117 -6.67 4.88 -1.10
C ALA A 117 -7.92 5.66 -1.59
N ASN A 118 -7.74 6.90 -2.06
CA ASN A 118 -8.79 7.69 -2.70
C ASN A 118 -9.30 7.01 -3.97
N GLU A 119 -8.38 6.50 -4.82
CA GLU A 119 -8.76 5.82 -6.06
C GLU A 119 -9.53 4.53 -5.78
N ILE A 120 -9.11 3.75 -4.79
CA ILE A 120 -9.87 2.58 -4.32
C ILE A 120 -11.30 2.99 -3.92
N CYS A 121 -11.44 4.03 -3.10
CA CYS A 121 -12.74 4.54 -2.68
C CYS A 121 -13.60 4.98 -3.88
N ALA A 122 -13.02 5.73 -4.82
CA ALA A 122 -13.70 6.20 -6.02
C ALA A 122 -14.17 5.03 -6.91
N ARG A 123 -13.33 4.01 -7.07
CA ARG A 123 -13.66 2.84 -7.88
C ARG A 123 -14.81 2.03 -7.29
N PHE A 124 -14.85 1.85 -5.97
CA PHE A 124 -15.97 1.20 -5.29
C PHE A 124 -17.24 2.06 -5.26
N ALA A 125 -17.15 3.39 -5.31
CA ALA A 125 -18.30 4.28 -5.30
C ALA A 125 -19.24 4.06 -6.51
N CYS A 126 -18.76 3.43 -7.60
CA CYS A 126 -19.58 3.06 -8.74
C CYS A 126 -20.53 1.87 -8.47
N ILE A 127 -20.25 1.09 -7.42
CA ILE A 127 -20.97 -0.18 -7.15
C ILE A 127 -21.56 -0.26 -5.74
N THR A 128 -21.12 0.59 -4.82
CA THR A 128 -21.63 0.62 -3.44
C THR A 128 -21.35 1.96 -2.77
N ASN A 129 -22.16 2.31 -1.77
CA ASN A 129 -22.00 3.53 -0.98
C ASN A 129 -21.29 3.31 0.37
N LYS A 130 -20.72 2.12 0.59
CA LYS A 130 -20.08 1.76 1.86
C LYS A 130 -18.69 2.40 2.06
N PHE A 131 -18.01 2.76 0.97
CA PHE A 131 -16.62 3.21 1.01
C PHE A 131 -16.49 4.71 1.26
N ARG A 132 -15.58 5.09 2.15
CA ARG A 132 -15.29 6.48 2.52
C ARG A 132 -13.77 6.67 2.61
N ALA A 133 -13.24 7.66 1.91
CA ALA A 133 -11.84 8.05 2.02
C ALA A 133 -11.66 9.03 3.18
N VAL A 134 -10.65 8.82 4.02
CA VAL A 134 -10.28 9.71 5.14
C VAL A 134 -8.80 10.06 4.99
N ALA A 135 -8.53 11.29 4.53
CA ALA A 135 -7.18 11.69 4.12
C ALA A 135 -6.30 12.24 5.25
N ASP A 136 -6.89 12.99 6.16
CA ASP A 136 -6.16 13.64 7.26
C ASP A 136 -5.92 12.67 8.41
N SER A 137 -4.67 12.62 8.94
CA SER A 137 -4.28 11.66 9.97
C SER A 137 -5.04 11.84 11.28
N HIS A 138 -5.35 13.06 11.69
CA HIS A 138 -6.17 13.31 12.88
C HIS A 138 -7.59 12.82 12.66
N MET A 139 -8.16 13.07 11.49
CA MET A 139 -9.49 12.56 11.13
C MET A 139 -9.52 11.05 11.04
N GLN A 140 -8.42 10.40 10.63
CA GLN A 140 -8.31 8.94 10.63
C GLN A 140 -8.42 8.36 12.05
N VAL A 141 -7.70 8.92 13.02
CA VAL A 141 -7.77 8.48 14.42
C VAL A 141 -9.15 8.78 15.02
N MET A 142 -9.72 9.95 14.73
CA MET A 142 -11.08 10.29 15.17
C MET A 142 -12.11 9.32 14.59
N ALA A 143 -12.05 9.02 13.31
CA ALA A 143 -12.92 8.01 12.69
C ALA A 143 -12.72 6.64 13.33
N ALA A 144 -11.47 6.21 13.52
CA ALA A 144 -11.12 4.93 14.14
C ALA A 144 -11.66 4.80 15.56
N SER A 145 -11.72 5.89 16.33
CA SER A 145 -12.24 5.90 17.71
C SER A 145 -13.76 5.67 17.80
N LEU A 146 -14.49 5.87 16.71
CA LEU A 146 -15.94 5.70 16.61
C LEU A 146 -16.35 4.45 15.83
N MET A 147 -15.40 3.65 15.36
CA MET A 147 -15.67 2.40 14.66
C MET A 147 -16.21 1.33 15.58
N THR A 148 -16.80 0.32 14.97
CA THR A 148 -17.36 -0.86 15.63
C THR A 148 -16.87 -2.12 14.92
N GLU A 149 -17.23 -3.29 15.42
CA GLU A 149 -16.96 -4.59 14.82
C GLU A 149 -17.57 -4.78 13.41
N GLN A 150 -18.52 -3.91 13.03
CA GLN A 150 -19.15 -3.90 11.72
C GLN A 150 -18.39 -3.06 10.69
N ASP A 151 -17.32 -2.39 11.09
CA ASP A 151 -16.57 -1.47 10.23
C ASP A 151 -15.23 -2.10 9.81
N VAL A 152 -14.76 -1.72 8.63
CA VAL A 152 -13.48 -2.17 8.08
C VAL A 152 -12.60 -0.97 7.77
N VAL A 153 -11.35 -1.03 8.19
CA VAL A 153 -10.29 -0.14 7.71
C VAL A 153 -9.57 -0.83 6.55
N LEU A 154 -9.55 -0.22 5.38
CA LEU A 154 -8.68 -0.57 4.27
C LEU A 154 -7.54 0.45 4.22
N PHE A 155 -6.40 0.08 4.77
CA PHE A 155 -5.26 0.99 4.87
C PHE A 155 -4.21 0.65 3.81
N VAL A 156 -3.74 1.68 3.09
CA VAL A 156 -2.63 1.58 2.14
C VAL A 156 -1.38 2.14 2.80
N SER A 157 -0.36 1.33 2.99
CA SER A 157 0.94 1.75 3.51
C SER A 157 2.05 0.84 2.98
N TYR A 158 2.88 1.37 2.08
CA TYR A 158 3.97 0.60 1.50
C TYR A 158 4.90 -0.02 2.56
N SER A 159 5.37 0.80 3.51
CA SER A 159 6.27 0.34 4.58
C SER A 159 5.57 -0.44 5.70
N GLY A 160 4.27 -0.23 5.89
CA GLY A 160 3.52 -0.80 7.01
C GLY A 160 4.03 -0.38 8.40
N ALA A 161 4.77 0.75 8.52
CA ALA A 161 5.52 1.09 9.74
C ALA A 161 5.45 2.57 10.16
N THR A 162 4.59 3.39 9.54
CA THR A 162 4.46 4.80 9.91
C THR A 162 3.74 4.98 11.25
N ARG A 163 4.05 6.05 12.00
CA ARG A 163 3.42 6.33 13.30
C ARG A 163 1.91 6.48 13.18
N ASP A 164 1.46 7.26 12.20
CA ASP A 164 0.04 7.55 11.98
C ASP A 164 -0.75 6.27 11.65
N LEU A 165 -0.18 5.38 10.81
CA LEU A 165 -0.74 4.05 10.57
C LEU A 165 -0.90 3.30 11.89
N MET A 166 0.17 3.19 12.69
CA MET A 166 0.17 2.38 13.92
C MET A 166 -0.84 2.90 14.94
N GLU A 167 -0.98 4.22 15.07
CA GLU A 167 -1.95 4.86 15.95
C GLU A 167 -3.39 4.57 15.50
N THR A 168 -3.67 4.80 14.21
CA THR A 168 -4.98 4.54 13.60
C THR A 168 -5.38 3.08 13.73
N LEU A 169 -4.48 2.13 13.39
CA LEU A 169 -4.80 0.71 13.47
C LEU A 169 -5.05 0.23 14.90
N ARG A 170 -4.23 0.67 15.88
CA ARG A 170 -4.46 0.33 17.29
C ARG A 170 -5.80 0.83 17.77
N THR A 171 -6.17 2.07 17.43
CA THR A 171 -7.45 2.66 17.80
C THR A 171 -8.62 1.90 17.17
N ALA A 172 -8.56 1.60 15.87
CA ALA A 172 -9.59 0.82 15.17
C ALA A 172 -9.75 -0.58 15.78
N LYS A 173 -8.63 -1.29 16.03
CA LYS A 173 -8.64 -2.62 16.65
C LYS A 173 -9.20 -2.60 18.08
N ALA A 174 -8.89 -1.58 18.89
CA ALA A 174 -9.43 -1.45 20.24
C ALA A 174 -10.96 -1.30 20.24
N ASN A 175 -11.55 -0.78 19.16
CA ASN A 175 -12.99 -0.66 18.95
C ASN A 175 -13.62 -1.84 18.18
N GLY A 176 -12.87 -2.90 17.91
CA GLY A 176 -13.35 -4.12 17.29
C GLY A 176 -13.35 -4.11 15.76
N ALA A 177 -13.01 -2.99 15.11
CA ALA A 177 -12.99 -2.90 13.65
C ALA A 177 -11.99 -3.89 13.02
N LYS A 178 -12.33 -4.38 11.83
CA LYS A 178 -11.43 -5.22 11.04
C LYS A 178 -10.47 -4.37 10.23
N VAL A 179 -9.25 -4.85 10.05
CA VAL A 179 -8.19 -4.15 9.34
C VAL A 179 -7.69 -4.99 8.18
N ILE A 180 -7.80 -4.44 6.96
CA ILE A 180 -7.14 -4.93 5.75
C ILE A 180 -6.00 -3.96 5.45
N LEU A 181 -4.77 -4.46 5.39
CA LEU A 181 -3.59 -3.66 5.07
C LEU A 181 -3.04 -4.05 3.70
N ILE A 182 -2.92 -3.08 2.79
CA ILE A 182 -2.16 -3.23 1.54
C ILE A 182 -0.74 -2.71 1.80
N THR A 183 0.26 -3.58 1.70
CA THR A 183 1.66 -3.27 2.03
C THR A 183 2.64 -4.10 1.19
N HIS A 184 3.90 -3.66 1.12
CA HIS A 184 4.98 -4.47 0.53
C HIS A 184 5.59 -5.45 1.54
N TYR A 185 5.58 -5.11 2.83
CA TYR A 185 6.30 -5.88 3.86
C TYR A 185 5.34 -6.69 4.74
N GLU A 186 5.34 -8.01 4.52
CA GLU A 186 4.51 -8.97 5.27
C GLU A 186 4.77 -8.93 6.78
N ASP A 187 6.02 -8.70 7.19
CA ASP A 187 6.43 -8.70 8.61
C ASP A 187 6.41 -7.30 9.25
N SER A 188 5.84 -6.30 8.57
CA SER A 188 5.79 -4.95 9.10
C SER A 188 4.98 -4.86 10.41
N PRO A 189 5.24 -3.85 11.26
CA PRO A 189 4.46 -3.64 12.48
C PRO A 189 2.96 -3.50 12.21
N GLY A 190 2.58 -2.86 11.09
CA GLY A 190 1.18 -2.73 10.67
C GLY A 190 0.57 -4.08 10.25
N ALA A 191 1.33 -4.91 9.54
CA ALA A 191 0.89 -6.25 9.14
C ALA A 191 0.59 -7.15 10.35
N LYS A 192 1.36 -7.02 11.44
CA LYS A 192 1.11 -7.75 12.69
C LYS A 192 -0.16 -7.31 13.42
N LEU A 193 -0.66 -6.11 13.16
CA LEU A 193 -1.93 -5.60 13.72
C LEU A 193 -3.13 -5.85 12.81
N ALA A 194 -2.90 -6.02 11.51
CA ALA A 194 -3.96 -6.25 10.54
C ALA A 194 -4.61 -7.62 10.73
N ASP A 195 -5.91 -7.72 10.45
CA ASP A 195 -6.62 -9.00 10.35
C ASP A 195 -6.28 -9.70 9.04
N LEU A 196 -5.98 -8.91 8.00
CA LEU A 196 -5.64 -9.41 6.68
C LEU A 196 -4.61 -8.50 6.01
N VAL A 197 -3.64 -9.13 5.33
CA VAL A 197 -2.59 -8.44 4.59
C VAL A 197 -2.70 -8.79 3.10
N LEU A 198 -2.72 -7.76 2.26
CA LEU A 198 -2.63 -7.88 0.81
C LEU A 198 -1.26 -7.35 0.36
N LEU A 199 -0.44 -8.21 -0.20
CA LEU A 199 0.92 -7.85 -0.58
C LEU A 199 0.96 -7.20 -1.96
N CYS A 200 1.70 -6.10 -2.09
CA CYS A 200 2.08 -5.50 -3.36
C CYS A 200 3.58 -5.69 -3.60
N GLY A 201 3.95 -6.23 -4.77
CA GLY A 201 5.27 -6.77 -5.06
C GLY A 201 6.27 -5.81 -5.73
N ALA A 202 6.00 -4.49 -5.77
CA ALA A 202 6.94 -3.54 -6.35
C ALA A 202 7.96 -3.07 -5.31
N GLN A 203 9.23 -2.95 -5.72
CA GLN A 203 10.28 -2.41 -4.87
C GLN A 203 10.34 -0.88 -4.97
N GLU A 204 10.60 -0.21 -3.85
CA GLU A 204 10.71 1.24 -3.75
C GLU A 204 12.10 1.63 -3.25
N SER A 205 12.79 2.47 -4.00
CA SER A 205 14.00 3.11 -3.50
C SER A 205 13.65 4.14 -2.43
N PRO A 206 14.41 4.22 -1.32
CA PRO A 206 14.24 5.29 -0.33
C PRO A 206 14.39 6.70 -0.90
N LEU A 207 15.07 6.84 -2.05
CA LEU A 207 15.25 8.12 -2.77
C LEU A 207 14.06 8.47 -3.67
N ASP A 208 13.22 7.50 -4.03
CA ASP A 208 12.05 7.66 -4.89
C ASP A 208 10.78 7.16 -4.18
N SER A 209 10.58 7.65 -2.95
CA SER A 209 9.46 7.25 -2.11
C SER A 209 8.13 7.73 -2.68
N GLY A 210 7.15 6.82 -2.80
CA GLY A 210 5.83 7.09 -3.36
C GLY A 210 5.83 7.12 -4.89
N SER A 211 6.76 6.43 -5.53
CA SER A 211 6.90 6.33 -6.99
C SER A 211 5.62 5.86 -7.69
N ILE A 212 5.49 6.15 -8.97
CA ILE A 212 4.31 5.74 -9.76
C ILE A 212 4.19 4.22 -9.88
N PRO A 213 5.26 3.43 -10.10
CA PRO A 213 5.17 1.96 -10.13
C PRO A 213 4.55 1.36 -8.86
N ILE A 214 4.84 1.93 -7.68
CA ILE A 214 4.21 1.49 -6.42
C ILE A 214 2.70 1.74 -6.42
N LYS A 215 2.28 2.90 -6.91
CA LYS A 215 0.83 3.21 -7.04
C LYS A 215 0.16 2.25 -8.02
N VAL A 216 0.81 1.92 -9.14
CA VAL A 216 0.32 0.92 -10.10
C VAL A 216 0.17 -0.45 -9.45
N ALA A 217 1.14 -0.88 -8.62
CA ALA A 217 1.04 -2.12 -7.84
C ALA A 217 -0.19 -2.14 -6.91
N VAL A 218 -0.43 -1.04 -6.18
CA VAL A 218 -1.61 -0.91 -5.30
C VAL A 218 -2.91 -0.87 -6.12
N LEU A 219 -2.94 -0.17 -7.25
CA LEU A 219 -4.10 -0.12 -8.14
C LEU A 219 -4.42 -1.49 -8.77
N TYR A 220 -3.40 -2.30 -9.05
CA TYR A 220 -3.60 -3.69 -9.46
C TYR A 220 -4.34 -4.49 -8.37
N VAL A 221 -3.91 -4.39 -7.10
CA VAL A 221 -4.62 -5.02 -5.96
C VAL A 221 -6.06 -4.51 -5.88
N ALA A 222 -6.26 -3.20 -6.03
CA ALA A 222 -7.57 -2.58 -6.02
C ALA A 222 -8.50 -3.16 -7.09
N GLU A 223 -8.02 -3.27 -8.34
CA GLU A 223 -8.81 -3.81 -9.43
C GLU A 223 -9.18 -5.29 -9.21
N VAL A 224 -8.25 -6.10 -8.69
CA VAL A 224 -8.53 -7.50 -8.34
C VAL A 224 -9.63 -7.59 -7.27
N LEU A 225 -9.59 -6.72 -6.24
CA LEU A 225 -10.65 -6.65 -5.22
C LEU A 225 -12.00 -6.26 -5.82
N VAL A 226 -12.02 -5.24 -6.69
CA VAL A 226 -13.24 -4.77 -7.35
C VAL A 226 -13.85 -5.85 -8.25
N LEU A 227 -13.02 -6.50 -9.07
CA LEU A 227 -13.48 -7.58 -9.95
C LEU A 227 -14.08 -8.74 -9.13
N ARG A 228 -13.42 -9.13 -8.04
CA ARG A 228 -13.92 -10.21 -7.18
C ARG A 228 -15.21 -9.77 -6.47
N TYR A 229 -15.27 -8.55 -5.95
CA TYR A 229 -16.46 -7.97 -5.29
C TYR A 229 -17.67 -7.97 -6.23
N ILE A 230 -17.50 -7.54 -7.50
CA ILE A 230 -18.56 -7.55 -8.50
C ILE A 230 -19.03 -8.98 -8.80
N LEU A 231 -18.10 -9.95 -8.91
CA LEU A 231 -18.43 -11.32 -9.23
C LEU A 231 -19.19 -12.03 -8.11
N ASP A 232 -18.99 -11.65 -6.86
CA ASP A 232 -19.68 -12.25 -5.70
C ASP A 232 -21.14 -11.82 -5.61
N ASP A 233 -21.45 -10.60 -6.04
CA ASP A 233 -22.83 -10.09 -6.18
C ASP A 233 -22.99 -9.39 -7.54
N LYS A 234 -22.94 -10.15 -8.60
CA LYS A 234 -23.04 -9.61 -9.96
C LYS A 234 -24.35 -8.88 -10.24
N PRO A 235 -25.55 -9.39 -9.84
CA PRO A 235 -26.79 -8.68 -10.06
C PRO A 235 -26.84 -7.32 -9.36
N GLY A 236 -26.54 -7.27 -8.06
CA GLY A 236 -26.56 -6.03 -7.28
C GLY A 236 -25.50 -5.03 -7.75
N SER A 237 -24.31 -5.50 -8.11
CA SER A 237 -23.25 -4.64 -8.66
C SER A 237 -23.63 -4.06 -10.02
N THR A 238 -24.29 -4.84 -10.90
CA THR A 238 -24.76 -4.36 -12.21
C THR A 238 -25.83 -3.28 -12.04
N GLU A 239 -26.83 -3.53 -11.20
CA GLU A 239 -27.87 -2.53 -10.90
C GLU A 239 -27.27 -1.22 -10.37
N ALA A 240 -26.31 -1.32 -9.43
CA ALA A 240 -25.62 -0.14 -8.90
C ALA A 240 -24.85 0.62 -9.98
N GLN A 241 -24.14 -0.08 -10.87
CA GLN A 241 -23.42 0.51 -12.00
C GLN A 241 -24.37 1.22 -12.98
N GLU A 242 -25.51 0.63 -13.31
CA GLU A 242 -26.53 1.25 -14.14
C GLU A 242 -27.04 2.56 -13.52
N ARG A 243 -27.43 2.53 -12.25
CA ARG A 243 -27.89 3.71 -11.51
C ARG A 243 -26.84 4.83 -11.43
N THR A 244 -25.58 4.50 -11.19
CA THR A 244 -24.51 5.51 -11.13
C THR A 244 -24.19 6.06 -12.52
N THR A 245 -24.26 5.24 -13.56
CA THR A 245 -24.08 5.67 -14.96
C THR A 245 -25.20 6.61 -15.40
N GLU A 246 -26.45 6.28 -15.10
CA GLU A 246 -27.61 7.15 -15.39
C GLU A 246 -27.49 8.50 -14.68
N ALA A 247 -27.08 8.49 -13.38
CA ALA A 247 -26.89 9.72 -12.63
C ALA A 247 -25.76 10.62 -13.21
N LEU A 248 -24.76 10.03 -13.86
CA LEU A 248 -23.69 10.76 -14.52
C LEU A 248 -24.03 11.21 -15.95
N ALA A 249 -24.97 10.53 -16.63
CA ALA A 249 -25.34 10.83 -17.99
C ALA A 249 -25.85 12.28 -18.17
N VAL A 250 -26.50 12.83 -17.15
CA VAL A 250 -26.99 14.24 -17.16
C VAL A 250 -25.86 15.27 -17.13
N LYS A 251 -24.61 14.86 -16.86
CA LYS A 251 -23.42 15.73 -16.84
C LYS A 251 -22.64 15.69 -18.17
N LEU A 252 -23.02 14.79 -19.06
CA LEU A 252 -22.43 14.71 -20.42
C LEU A 252 -23.21 15.68 -21.33
N LEU A 253 -22.48 16.54 -22.06
CA LEU A 253 -23.05 17.47 -23.05
C LEU A 253 -23.29 16.76 -24.37
#